data_1dbe5059cb0efe00a6ff1863704e82b2
#
_entry.id   1dbe5059cb0efe00a6ff1863704e82b2
#
_cell.length_a   1.000
_cell.length_b   1.000
_cell.length_c   1.000
_cell.angle_alpha   90.00
_cell.angle_beta   90.00
_cell.angle_gamma   90.00
#
_symmetry.space_group_name_H-M   'P 1'
#
loop_
_entity.id
_entity.type
_entity.pdbx_description
1 polymer ?
#
loop_
_entity_poly.entity_id
_entity_poly.type
_entity_poly.pdbx_seq_one_letter_code
_entity_poly.pdbx_strand_id
1 'polypeptide(L)'
;MQVVVLAGGFGTRLRPWTHATPKPILPMLDKTLLEHVVEVVPDSQVDEVVVAGGYKVNDIEAYFKEVDVPYDVTIVRETEPLGTGGALGNCRDVISGQFVCLNGDIISSLDMQVGIDLHNRNGGIGTLALWEVEDPSRFGIVGLNSEQRVTQFKEKPKPEEVFSNLINAGSYLFEDSIFDYIPRGRSSLEREVFPVLAEEKQLNGFSFEGYFIDAGTPKSWSKGVQACIANQRWKSGQRIDSNWYADEFIEMHEESMVKDTMLSRGASIKKATLTKCSLLENVRIEAHSILSETLVGRNTTIGKNCSLKNVVVDHESTIPDNTVLSDTQWPIVD
;
A
#
# COMPACT_ATOMS: atom_id res chain seq x y z
N MET A 1 10.66 -13.68 -12.34
CA MET A 1 9.24 -13.57 -12.82
C MET A 1 8.82 -12.12 -12.92
N GLN A 2 7.79 -11.83 -13.70
CA GLN A 2 7.18 -10.50 -13.76
C GLN A 2 6.22 -10.28 -12.59
N VAL A 3 6.17 -9.04 -12.07
CA VAL A 3 5.25 -8.61 -11.00
C VAL A 3 4.45 -7.41 -11.50
N VAL A 4 3.15 -7.57 -11.69
CA VAL A 4 2.24 -6.47 -12.04
C VAL A 4 1.76 -5.79 -10.77
N VAL A 5 1.90 -4.46 -10.70
CA VAL A 5 1.35 -3.65 -9.60
C VAL A 5 0.22 -2.78 -10.12
N LEU A 6 -1.00 -3.00 -9.64
CA LEU A 6 -2.17 -2.20 -9.98
C LEU A 6 -2.14 -0.87 -9.21
N ALA A 7 -1.79 0.21 -9.89
CA ALA A 7 -1.46 1.51 -9.33
C ALA A 7 -2.31 2.67 -9.87
N GLY A 8 -3.46 2.38 -10.50
CA GLY A 8 -4.33 3.37 -11.17
C GLY A 8 -5.13 4.31 -10.24
N GLY A 9 -5.09 4.12 -8.93
CA GLY A 9 -5.90 4.86 -7.97
C GLY A 9 -5.41 6.30 -7.70
N PHE A 10 -6.37 7.25 -7.52
CA PHE A 10 -6.08 8.67 -7.22
C PHE A 10 -5.54 8.93 -5.81
N GLY A 11 -5.66 7.98 -4.88
CA GLY A 11 -5.23 8.15 -3.49
C GLY A 11 -5.95 9.26 -2.72
N THR A 12 -7.20 9.57 -3.03
CA THR A 12 -7.94 10.75 -2.54
C THR A 12 -8.00 10.88 -1.01
N ARG A 13 -8.00 9.75 -0.29
CA ARG A 13 -8.03 9.72 1.18
C ARG A 13 -6.71 10.11 1.86
N LEU A 14 -5.61 10.19 1.09
CA LEU A 14 -4.28 10.65 1.53
C LEU A 14 -3.96 12.07 1.02
N ARG A 15 -4.97 12.79 0.50
CA ARG A 15 -4.81 14.21 0.18
C ARG A 15 -4.51 15.00 1.46
N PRO A 16 -3.71 16.07 1.36
CA PRO A 16 -3.18 16.69 0.14
C PRO A 16 -1.92 16.03 -0.45
N TRP A 17 -1.23 15.13 0.24
CA TRP A 17 0.02 14.52 -0.25
C TRP A 17 -0.10 13.97 -1.67
N THR A 18 -1.22 13.32 -1.97
CA THR A 18 -1.44 12.73 -3.31
C THR A 18 -1.79 13.76 -4.39
N HIS A 19 -1.92 15.06 -4.06
CA HIS A 19 -1.93 16.13 -5.07
C HIS A 19 -0.53 16.37 -5.64
N ALA A 20 0.50 16.27 -4.83
CA ALA A 20 1.90 16.45 -5.25
C ALA A 20 2.51 15.14 -5.76
N THR A 21 2.38 14.04 -5.01
CA THR A 21 3.07 12.78 -5.26
C THR A 21 2.05 11.64 -5.41
N PRO A 22 2.06 10.85 -6.50
CA PRO A 22 1.13 9.73 -6.66
C PRO A 22 1.36 8.69 -5.56
N LYS A 23 0.26 8.06 -5.10
CA LYS A 23 0.26 7.14 -3.95
C LYS A 23 1.33 6.04 -4.02
N PRO A 24 1.62 5.39 -5.17
CA PRO A 24 2.62 4.32 -5.23
C PRO A 24 4.03 4.74 -4.85
N ILE A 25 4.40 5.99 -5.08
CA ILE A 25 5.73 6.53 -4.74
C ILE A 25 5.73 7.45 -3.51
N LEU A 26 4.66 7.44 -2.70
CA LEU A 26 4.71 8.08 -1.39
C LEU A 26 5.74 7.37 -0.50
N PRO A 27 6.62 8.12 0.18
CA PRO A 27 7.66 7.54 1.01
C PRO A 27 7.07 6.93 2.28
N MET A 28 7.47 5.69 2.55
CA MET A 28 7.22 4.98 3.80
C MET A 28 8.55 4.45 4.31
N LEU A 29 9.07 5.03 5.38
CA LEU A 29 10.47 4.93 5.80
C LEU A 29 11.39 5.45 4.67
N ASP A 30 12.35 4.66 4.23
CA ASP A 30 13.28 4.98 3.13
C ASP A 30 12.99 4.22 1.82
N LYS A 31 11.76 3.73 1.68
CA LYS A 31 11.22 3.09 0.48
C LYS A 31 9.90 3.75 0.08
N THR A 32 9.46 3.51 -1.13
CA THR A 32 8.11 3.88 -1.54
C THR A 32 7.10 2.81 -1.12
N LEU A 33 5.81 3.18 -1.13
CA LEU A 33 4.74 2.22 -0.91
C LEU A 33 4.82 1.05 -1.92
N LEU A 34 5.13 1.33 -3.19
CA LEU A 34 5.24 0.31 -4.24
C LEU A 34 6.38 -0.67 -3.93
N GLU A 35 7.55 -0.19 -3.51
CA GLU A 35 8.67 -1.07 -3.13
C GLU A 35 8.25 -1.99 -1.97
N HIS A 36 7.53 -1.49 -0.96
CA HIS A 36 6.98 -2.31 0.12
C HIS A 36 5.94 -3.35 -0.35
N VAL A 37 5.13 -3.01 -1.35
CA VAL A 37 4.14 -3.94 -1.94
C VAL A 37 4.85 -5.09 -2.65
N VAL A 38 5.90 -4.81 -3.41
CA VAL A 38 6.65 -5.83 -4.18
C VAL A 38 7.42 -6.81 -3.27
N GLU A 39 7.82 -6.40 -2.08
CA GLU A 39 8.58 -7.23 -1.11
C GLU A 39 7.89 -8.54 -0.68
N VAL A 40 6.63 -8.77 -1.02
CA VAL A 40 5.96 -10.06 -0.81
C VAL A 40 6.50 -11.16 -1.74
N VAL A 41 7.22 -10.77 -2.78
CA VAL A 41 7.97 -11.66 -3.68
C VAL A 41 9.45 -11.49 -3.35
N PRO A 42 10.22 -12.57 -3.13
CA PRO A 42 11.65 -12.46 -2.89
C PRO A 42 12.38 -11.74 -4.04
N ASP A 43 13.22 -10.75 -3.73
CA ASP A 43 13.93 -9.93 -4.73
C ASP A 43 14.64 -10.77 -5.81
N SER A 44 15.22 -11.91 -5.41
CA SER A 44 15.92 -12.83 -6.33
C SER A 44 15.01 -13.51 -7.37
N GLN A 45 13.69 -13.36 -7.22
CA GLN A 45 12.70 -13.93 -8.14
C GLN A 45 12.01 -12.86 -9.00
N VAL A 46 12.21 -11.58 -8.70
CA VAL A 46 11.62 -10.46 -9.45
C VAL A 46 12.58 -10.04 -10.55
N ASP A 47 12.23 -10.30 -11.80
CA ASP A 47 12.99 -9.84 -12.96
C ASP A 47 12.51 -8.44 -13.39
N GLU A 48 11.19 -8.24 -13.39
CA GLU A 48 10.57 -7.01 -13.87
C GLU A 48 9.32 -6.67 -13.05
N VAL A 49 9.14 -5.39 -12.72
CA VAL A 49 7.92 -4.84 -12.14
C VAL A 49 7.17 -4.03 -13.20
N VAL A 50 5.98 -4.49 -13.56
CA VAL A 50 5.08 -3.80 -14.50
C VAL A 50 4.06 -2.98 -13.70
N VAL A 51 4.15 -1.66 -13.79
CA VAL A 51 3.24 -0.74 -13.07
C VAL A 51 2.09 -0.35 -13.99
N ALA A 52 0.89 -0.87 -13.71
CA ALA A 52 -0.34 -0.45 -14.37
C ALA A 52 -0.88 0.81 -13.68
N GLY A 53 -0.71 1.98 -14.29
CA GLY A 53 -1.03 3.26 -13.68
C GLY A 53 -1.54 4.31 -14.65
N GLY A 54 -2.38 5.21 -14.13
CA GLY A 54 -2.94 6.34 -14.89
C GLY A 54 -2.63 7.68 -14.25
N TYR A 55 -3.02 7.85 -12.99
CA TYR A 55 -2.83 9.12 -12.30
C TYR A 55 -1.36 9.43 -12.04
N LYS A 56 -0.89 10.57 -12.56
CA LYS A 56 0.51 11.04 -12.41
C LYS A 56 1.55 9.97 -12.76
N VAL A 57 1.27 9.16 -13.73
CA VAL A 57 2.15 8.05 -14.12
C VAL A 57 3.53 8.51 -14.57
N ASN A 58 3.66 9.74 -15.09
CA ASN A 58 4.95 10.33 -15.45
C ASN A 58 5.85 10.54 -14.23
N ASP A 59 5.27 10.86 -13.07
CA ASP A 59 6.04 11.07 -11.83
C ASP A 59 6.55 9.71 -11.32
N ILE A 60 5.78 8.64 -11.49
CA ILE A 60 6.21 7.27 -11.16
C ILE A 60 7.37 6.85 -12.07
N GLU A 61 7.24 7.10 -13.38
CA GLU A 61 8.29 6.80 -14.36
C GLU A 61 9.58 7.58 -14.09
N ALA A 62 9.46 8.89 -13.76
CA ALA A 62 10.60 9.73 -13.42
C ALA A 62 11.31 9.22 -12.15
N TYR A 63 10.55 8.85 -11.12
CA TYR A 63 11.09 8.28 -9.88
C TYR A 63 11.95 7.04 -10.16
N PHE A 64 11.44 6.05 -10.88
CA PHE A 64 12.17 4.80 -11.14
C PHE A 64 13.31 4.93 -12.15
N LYS A 65 13.43 6.04 -12.86
CA LYS A 65 14.63 6.38 -13.64
C LYS A 65 15.78 6.90 -12.80
N GLU A 66 15.49 7.44 -11.62
CA GLU A 66 16.49 8.05 -10.71
C GLU A 66 16.89 7.13 -9.56
N VAL A 67 16.05 6.18 -9.20
CA VAL A 67 16.25 5.29 -8.05
C VAL A 67 16.72 3.93 -8.52
N ASP A 68 17.76 3.41 -7.88
CA ASP A 68 18.27 2.06 -8.10
C ASP A 68 17.39 1.04 -7.36
N VAL A 69 16.77 0.15 -8.12
CA VAL A 69 15.98 -0.98 -7.64
C VAL A 69 16.51 -2.27 -8.25
N PRO A 70 16.37 -3.44 -7.59
CA PRO A 70 16.98 -4.69 -8.03
C PRO A 70 16.26 -5.38 -9.22
N TYR A 71 15.34 -4.71 -9.89
CA TYR A 71 14.52 -5.22 -10.99
C TYR A 71 14.28 -4.15 -12.05
N ASP A 72 13.95 -4.57 -13.26
CA ASP A 72 13.51 -3.66 -14.32
C ASP A 72 12.10 -3.11 -14.02
N VAL A 73 11.82 -1.89 -14.47
CA VAL A 73 10.50 -1.26 -14.27
C VAL A 73 9.90 -0.84 -15.60
N THR A 74 8.77 -1.42 -15.94
CA THR A 74 7.96 -1.07 -17.12
C THR A 74 6.67 -0.39 -16.68
N ILE A 75 6.33 0.73 -17.31
CA ILE A 75 5.10 1.48 -17.04
C ILE A 75 4.07 1.22 -18.13
N VAL A 76 2.93 0.66 -17.77
CA VAL A 76 1.76 0.51 -18.64
C VAL A 76 0.73 1.58 -18.29
N ARG A 77 0.48 2.50 -19.24
CA ARG A 77 -0.34 3.70 -19.02
C ARG A 77 -1.82 3.43 -19.21
N GLU A 78 -2.62 3.82 -18.22
CA GLU A 78 -4.07 3.92 -18.35
C GLU A 78 -4.46 5.34 -18.79
N THR A 79 -5.23 5.47 -19.86
CA THR A 79 -5.76 6.77 -20.33
C THR A 79 -7.01 7.20 -19.58
N GLU A 80 -7.71 6.24 -18.95
CA GLU A 80 -8.89 6.42 -18.11
C GLU A 80 -8.94 5.32 -17.04
N PRO A 81 -9.69 5.47 -15.94
CA PRO A 81 -9.78 4.43 -14.92
C PRO A 81 -10.45 3.15 -15.44
N LEU A 82 -9.65 2.10 -15.61
CA LEU A 82 -10.08 0.83 -16.21
C LEU A 82 -10.62 -0.20 -15.18
N GLY A 83 -10.45 0.05 -13.88
CA GLY A 83 -10.73 -0.94 -12.83
C GLY A 83 -9.66 -2.04 -12.77
N THR A 84 -9.75 -2.96 -11.80
CA THR A 84 -8.70 -3.97 -11.55
C THR A 84 -8.51 -4.92 -12.73
N GLY A 85 -9.59 -5.38 -13.35
CA GLY A 85 -9.54 -6.24 -14.52
C GLY A 85 -9.01 -5.52 -15.76
N GLY A 86 -9.53 -4.31 -16.06
CA GLY A 86 -9.09 -3.56 -17.23
C GLY A 86 -7.65 -3.07 -17.12
N ALA A 87 -7.20 -2.67 -15.92
CA ALA A 87 -5.81 -2.31 -15.65
C ALA A 87 -4.86 -3.48 -15.93
N LEU A 88 -5.17 -4.67 -15.41
CA LEU A 88 -4.41 -5.88 -15.71
C LEU A 88 -4.50 -6.24 -17.19
N GLY A 89 -5.70 -6.21 -17.78
CA GLY A 89 -5.94 -6.50 -19.21
C GLY A 89 -5.14 -5.60 -20.15
N ASN A 90 -4.82 -4.38 -19.73
CA ASN A 90 -3.97 -3.44 -20.48
C ASN A 90 -2.48 -3.86 -20.48
N CYS A 91 -2.07 -4.74 -19.57
CA CYS A 91 -0.70 -5.27 -19.52
C CYS A 91 -0.47 -6.51 -20.40
N ARG A 92 -1.48 -7.03 -21.09
CA ARG A 92 -1.42 -8.31 -21.83
C ARG A 92 -0.28 -8.42 -22.85
N ASP A 93 0.09 -7.31 -23.47
CA ASP A 93 1.11 -7.31 -24.53
C ASP A 93 2.55 -7.28 -23.99
N VAL A 94 2.72 -7.07 -22.67
CA VAL A 94 4.03 -7.01 -22.01
C VAL A 94 4.25 -8.15 -21.00
N ILE A 95 3.20 -8.93 -20.72
CA ILE A 95 3.26 -10.06 -19.76
C ILE A 95 3.28 -11.38 -20.54
N SER A 96 4.09 -12.33 -20.06
CA SER A 96 4.16 -13.68 -20.62
C SER A 96 4.38 -14.73 -19.55
N GLY A 97 3.68 -15.86 -19.66
CA GLY A 97 3.76 -16.96 -18.73
C GLY A 97 3.21 -16.63 -17.34
N GLN A 98 3.74 -17.27 -16.33
CA GLN A 98 3.32 -17.10 -14.94
C GLN A 98 3.84 -15.78 -14.35
N PHE A 99 2.97 -15.00 -13.69
CA PHE A 99 3.30 -13.72 -13.09
C PHE A 99 2.54 -13.45 -11.78
N VAL A 100 3.09 -12.60 -10.93
CA VAL A 100 2.40 -12.09 -9.74
C VAL A 100 1.66 -10.80 -10.06
N CYS A 101 0.45 -10.62 -9.52
CA CYS A 101 -0.31 -9.38 -9.62
C CYS A 101 -0.68 -8.88 -8.22
N LEU A 102 -0.38 -7.61 -7.92
CA LEU A 102 -0.52 -7.01 -6.60
C LEU A 102 -1.34 -5.73 -6.66
N ASN A 103 -2.25 -5.55 -5.70
CA ASN A 103 -2.86 -4.24 -5.45
C ASN A 103 -1.81 -3.31 -4.87
N GLY A 104 -1.56 -2.17 -5.51
CA GLY A 104 -0.46 -1.24 -5.21
C GLY A 104 -0.58 -0.46 -3.91
N ASP A 105 -1.44 -0.88 -3.00
CA ASP A 105 -1.68 -0.22 -1.72
C ASP A 105 -1.78 -1.18 -0.51
N ILE A 106 -1.47 -2.44 -0.71
CA ILE A 106 -1.50 -3.45 0.35
C ILE A 106 -0.10 -3.73 0.86
N ILE A 107 0.10 -3.52 2.16
CA ILE A 107 1.32 -3.91 2.89
C ILE A 107 0.97 -5.13 3.74
N SER A 108 1.68 -6.22 3.55
CA SER A 108 1.41 -7.46 4.26
C SER A 108 2.68 -8.25 4.61
N SER A 109 2.51 -9.23 5.48
CA SER A 109 3.51 -10.26 5.80
C SER A 109 3.41 -11.48 4.90
N LEU A 110 2.72 -11.36 3.77
CA LEU A 110 2.56 -12.42 2.79
C LEU A 110 3.92 -12.89 2.28
N ASP A 111 4.11 -14.21 2.24
CA ASP A 111 5.17 -14.87 1.47
C ASP A 111 4.53 -15.48 0.22
N MET A 112 4.79 -14.86 -0.94
CA MET A 112 4.23 -15.32 -2.20
C MET A 112 4.75 -16.69 -2.64
N GLN A 113 5.89 -17.14 -2.11
CA GLN A 113 6.43 -18.48 -2.41
C GLN A 113 5.43 -19.60 -2.05
N VAL A 114 4.70 -19.44 -0.95
CA VAL A 114 3.64 -20.38 -0.56
C VAL A 114 2.55 -20.49 -1.63
N GLY A 115 2.17 -19.36 -2.21
CA GLY A 115 1.19 -19.31 -3.30
C GLY A 115 1.71 -19.91 -4.59
N ILE A 116 2.97 -19.66 -4.93
CA ILE A 116 3.65 -20.23 -6.10
C ILE A 116 3.71 -21.76 -5.97
N ASP A 117 4.11 -22.29 -4.82
CA ASP A 117 4.19 -23.73 -4.58
C ASP A 117 2.82 -24.40 -4.65
N LEU A 118 1.78 -23.75 -4.11
CA LEU A 118 0.40 -24.22 -4.21
C LEU A 118 -0.07 -24.26 -5.67
N HIS A 119 0.16 -23.20 -6.41
CA HIS A 119 -0.23 -23.07 -7.81
C HIS A 119 0.44 -24.16 -8.67
N ASN A 120 1.73 -24.33 -8.54
CA ASN A 120 2.50 -25.34 -9.26
C ASN A 120 2.03 -26.78 -8.96
N ARG A 121 1.56 -27.03 -7.74
CA ARG A 121 1.01 -28.33 -7.34
C ARG A 121 -0.40 -28.57 -7.88
N ASN A 122 -1.24 -27.58 -7.79
CA ASN A 122 -2.67 -27.71 -8.10
C ASN A 122 -3.00 -27.35 -9.55
N GLY A 123 -2.18 -26.53 -10.23
CA GLY A 123 -2.50 -25.94 -11.52
C GLY A 123 -3.72 -25.00 -11.46
N GLY A 124 -4.23 -24.65 -12.60
CA GLY A 124 -5.32 -23.67 -12.77
C GLY A 124 -4.79 -22.38 -13.34
N ILE A 125 -5.64 -21.34 -13.38
CA ILE A 125 -5.32 -20.04 -13.98
C ILE A 125 -4.84 -19.03 -12.94
N GLY A 126 -5.29 -19.20 -11.67
CA GLY A 126 -4.90 -18.26 -10.63
C GLY A 126 -4.84 -18.86 -9.23
N THR A 127 -4.08 -18.19 -8.38
CA THR A 127 -4.00 -18.48 -6.94
C THR A 127 -4.11 -17.16 -6.18
N LEU A 128 -5.08 -17.07 -5.27
CA LEU A 128 -5.39 -15.88 -4.48
C LEU A 128 -4.77 -15.99 -3.10
N ALA A 129 -4.08 -14.95 -2.63
CA ALA A 129 -3.77 -14.78 -1.22
C ALA A 129 -5.03 -14.32 -0.47
N LEU A 130 -5.28 -14.92 0.70
CA LEU A 130 -6.48 -14.70 1.49
C LEU A 130 -6.10 -14.29 2.91
N TRP A 131 -6.91 -13.40 3.49
CA TRP A 131 -6.77 -12.94 4.85
C TRP A 131 -8.06 -13.18 5.64
N GLU A 132 -7.98 -13.56 6.89
CA GLU A 132 -9.15 -13.76 7.75
C GLU A 132 -9.52 -12.46 8.48
N VAL A 133 -10.79 -12.09 8.45
CA VAL A 133 -11.32 -10.88 9.13
C VAL A 133 -12.58 -11.20 9.93
N GLU A 134 -12.89 -10.36 10.92
CA GLU A 134 -14.16 -10.45 11.67
C GLU A 134 -15.35 -9.94 10.85
N ASP A 135 -15.18 -8.84 10.12
CA ASP A 135 -16.21 -8.25 9.25
C ASP A 135 -15.74 -8.24 7.79
N PRO A 136 -16.20 -9.18 6.96
CA PRO A 136 -15.82 -9.28 5.56
C PRO A 136 -16.65 -8.41 4.60
N SER A 137 -17.63 -7.65 5.06
CA SER A 137 -18.63 -6.94 4.24
C SER A 137 -18.07 -5.97 3.21
N ARG A 138 -16.83 -5.51 3.41
CA ARG A 138 -16.16 -4.53 2.53
C ARG A 138 -15.27 -5.14 1.45
N PHE A 139 -15.12 -6.44 1.45
CA PHE A 139 -14.14 -7.19 0.65
C PHE A 139 -14.81 -8.23 -0.22
N GLY A 140 -14.06 -8.80 -1.13
CA GLY A 140 -14.43 -10.05 -1.79
C GLY A 140 -14.22 -11.23 -0.84
N ILE A 141 -15.25 -12.03 -0.61
CA ILE A 141 -15.16 -13.23 0.23
C ILE A 141 -14.93 -14.48 -0.59
N VAL A 142 -14.18 -15.42 -0.03
CA VAL A 142 -13.73 -16.63 -0.72
C VAL A 142 -14.07 -17.87 0.07
N GLY A 143 -14.73 -18.83 -0.59
CA GLY A 143 -14.94 -20.19 -0.07
C GLY A 143 -13.87 -21.13 -0.61
N LEU A 144 -13.29 -21.95 0.26
CA LEU A 144 -12.30 -22.97 -0.10
C LEU A 144 -12.81 -24.37 0.22
N ASN A 145 -12.36 -25.34 -0.57
CA ASN A 145 -12.45 -26.74 -0.21
C ASN A 145 -11.15 -27.25 0.49
N SER A 146 -11.13 -28.52 0.88
CA SER A 146 -9.97 -29.15 1.56
C SER A 146 -8.69 -29.20 0.71
N GLU A 147 -8.80 -29.03 -0.61
CA GLU A 147 -7.69 -29.02 -1.56
C GLU A 147 -7.20 -27.61 -1.86
N GLN A 148 -7.68 -26.61 -1.13
CA GLN A 148 -7.39 -25.19 -1.33
C GLN A 148 -7.89 -24.65 -2.70
N ARG A 149 -8.88 -25.31 -3.31
CA ARG A 149 -9.59 -24.77 -4.48
C ARG A 149 -10.65 -23.79 -4.06
N VAL A 150 -10.73 -22.66 -4.75
CA VAL A 150 -11.82 -21.70 -4.59
C VAL A 150 -13.11 -22.32 -5.13
N THR A 151 -14.11 -22.41 -4.27
CA THR A 151 -15.44 -22.97 -4.62
C THR A 151 -16.46 -21.88 -4.88
N GLN A 152 -16.25 -20.71 -4.31
CA GLN A 152 -17.15 -19.58 -4.46
C GLN A 152 -16.39 -18.28 -4.22
N PHE A 153 -16.73 -17.24 -4.98
CA PHE A 153 -16.23 -15.86 -4.80
C PHE A 153 -17.41 -14.88 -4.83
N LYS A 154 -17.45 -13.94 -3.88
CA LYS A 154 -18.47 -12.88 -3.85
C LYS A 154 -17.87 -11.56 -3.43
N GLU A 155 -17.93 -10.56 -4.30
CA GLU A 155 -17.44 -9.20 -4.01
C GLU A 155 -18.46 -8.40 -3.19
N LYS A 156 -18.03 -7.88 -2.03
CA LYS A 156 -18.82 -7.02 -1.12
C LYS A 156 -20.21 -7.59 -0.83
N PRO A 157 -20.28 -8.74 -0.17
CA PRO A 157 -21.54 -9.42 0.10
C PRO A 157 -22.43 -8.59 1.02
N LYS A 158 -23.74 -8.74 0.88
CA LYS A 158 -24.68 -8.31 1.91
C LYS A 158 -24.54 -9.22 3.13
N PRO A 159 -25.02 -8.82 4.32
CA PRO A 159 -24.88 -9.64 5.53
C PRO A 159 -25.43 -11.08 5.37
N GLU A 160 -26.54 -11.22 4.66
CA GLU A 160 -27.17 -12.51 4.37
C GLU A 160 -26.45 -13.37 3.32
N GLU A 161 -25.52 -12.80 2.60
CA GLU A 161 -24.71 -13.46 1.56
C GLU A 161 -23.33 -13.91 2.08
N VAL A 162 -22.99 -13.59 3.33
CA VAL A 162 -21.69 -13.91 3.93
C VAL A 162 -21.60 -15.42 4.20
N PHE A 163 -20.69 -16.10 3.53
CA PHE A 163 -20.44 -17.53 3.68
C PHE A 163 -19.01 -17.84 4.18
N SER A 164 -18.14 -16.82 4.27
CA SER A 164 -16.75 -16.98 4.67
C SER A 164 -16.21 -15.68 5.27
N ASN A 165 -15.30 -15.80 6.23
CA ASN A 165 -14.49 -14.69 6.76
C ASN A 165 -13.13 -14.55 6.07
N LEU A 166 -12.81 -15.45 5.13
CA LEU A 166 -11.63 -15.32 4.28
C LEU A 166 -11.92 -14.31 3.18
N ILE A 167 -11.12 -13.24 3.16
CA ILE A 167 -11.22 -12.18 2.17
C ILE A 167 -10.10 -12.27 1.14
N ASN A 168 -10.36 -11.75 -0.04
CA ASN A 168 -9.35 -11.48 -1.06
C ASN A 168 -8.35 -10.44 -0.55
N ALA A 169 -7.08 -10.82 -0.45
CA ALA A 169 -6.00 -9.96 0.06
C ALA A 169 -5.33 -9.09 -1.03
N GLY A 170 -5.83 -9.09 -2.27
CA GLY A 170 -5.30 -8.25 -3.34
C GLY A 170 -3.90 -8.63 -3.82
N SER A 171 -3.51 -9.88 -3.64
CA SER A 171 -2.25 -10.44 -4.12
C SER A 171 -2.52 -11.78 -4.78
N TYR A 172 -2.02 -11.94 -5.98
CA TYR A 172 -2.38 -13.05 -6.87
C TYR A 172 -1.16 -13.60 -7.60
N LEU A 173 -1.20 -14.89 -7.90
CA LEU A 173 -0.39 -15.51 -8.94
C LEU A 173 -1.30 -15.92 -10.08
N PHE A 174 -0.94 -15.59 -11.32
CA PHE A 174 -1.71 -15.92 -12.51
C PHE A 174 -0.84 -16.55 -13.59
N GLU A 175 -1.47 -17.39 -14.41
CA GLU A 175 -0.99 -17.72 -15.74
C GLU A 175 -1.43 -16.66 -16.75
N ASP A 176 -0.70 -16.47 -17.84
CA ASP A 176 -1.06 -15.47 -18.88
C ASP A 176 -2.41 -15.78 -19.56
N SER A 177 -2.90 -17.02 -19.49
CA SER A 177 -4.25 -17.38 -19.91
C SER A 177 -5.37 -16.65 -19.13
N ILE A 178 -5.06 -15.96 -18.01
CA ILE A 178 -6.01 -15.06 -17.33
C ILE A 178 -6.54 -13.98 -18.28
N PHE A 179 -5.73 -13.54 -19.25
CA PHE A 179 -6.12 -12.51 -20.20
C PHE A 179 -7.29 -12.92 -21.13
N ASP A 180 -7.56 -14.22 -21.30
CA ASP A 180 -8.71 -14.72 -22.06
C ASP A 180 -10.03 -14.48 -21.30
N TYR A 181 -9.97 -14.34 -19.99
CA TYR A 181 -11.12 -14.10 -19.10
C TYR A 181 -11.36 -12.61 -18.81
N ILE A 182 -10.40 -11.74 -19.12
CA ILE A 182 -10.53 -10.31 -18.86
C ILE A 182 -11.16 -9.61 -20.04
N PRO A 183 -12.38 -9.01 -19.88
CA PRO A 183 -13.02 -8.22 -20.93
C PRO A 183 -12.13 -7.03 -21.36
N ARG A 184 -12.26 -6.63 -22.61
CA ARG A 184 -11.58 -5.41 -23.07
C ARG A 184 -12.23 -4.16 -22.49
N GLY A 185 -11.41 -3.18 -22.11
CA GLY A 185 -11.87 -1.93 -21.48
C GLY A 185 -12.06 -2.05 -19.99
N ARG A 186 -12.99 -1.25 -19.44
CA ARG A 186 -13.20 -1.19 -18.01
C ARG A 186 -13.84 -2.47 -17.48
N SER A 187 -13.18 -3.13 -16.53
CA SER A 187 -13.67 -4.36 -15.89
C SER A 187 -13.06 -4.54 -14.49
N SER A 188 -13.63 -5.45 -13.70
CA SER A 188 -13.17 -5.81 -12.36
C SER A 188 -12.84 -7.30 -12.29
N LEU A 189 -11.66 -7.63 -11.81
CA LEU A 189 -11.27 -9.01 -11.50
C LEU A 189 -12.26 -9.65 -10.55
N GLU A 190 -12.65 -8.94 -9.50
CA GLU A 190 -13.47 -9.43 -8.40
C GLU A 190 -14.95 -9.67 -8.80
N ARG A 191 -15.44 -8.91 -9.76
CA ARG A 191 -16.86 -8.97 -10.16
C ARG A 191 -17.11 -9.79 -11.41
N GLU A 192 -16.14 -9.80 -12.32
CA GLU A 192 -16.35 -10.35 -13.67
C GLU A 192 -15.48 -11.57 -13.95
N VAL A 193 -14.29 -11.66 -13.34
CA VAL A 193 -13.33 -12.74 -13.64
C VAL A 193 -13.32 -13.82 -12.56
N PHE A 194 -13.12 -13.45 -11.29
CA PHE A 194 -13.00 -14.45 -10.22
C PHE A 194 -14.25 -15.33 -10.01
N PRO A 195 -15.49 -14.82 -10.11
CA PRO A 195 -16.65 -15.71 -10.02
C PRO A 195 -16.67 -16.80 -11.11
N VAL A 196 -16.34 -16.45 -12.36
CA VAL A 196 -16.29 -17.39 -13.48
C VAL A 196 -15.20 -18.44 -13.26
N LEU A 197 -13.99 -18.01 -12.91
CA LEU A 197 -12.87 -18.92 -12.66
C LEU A 197 -13.11 -19.83 -11.44
N ALA A 198 -13.88 -19.37 -10.44
CA ALA A 198 -14.27 -20.19 -9.30
C ALA A 198 -15.25 -21.29 -9.70
N GLU A 199 -16.26 -20.98 -10.54
CA GLU A 199 -17.19 -21.96 -11.11
C GLU A 199 -16.47 -23.01 -11.96
N GLU A 200 -15.50 -22.59 -12.75
CA GLU A 200 -14.67 -23.46 -13.60
C GLU A 200 -13.55 -24.20 -12.83
N LYS A 201 -13.43 -23.97 -11.49
CA LYS A 201 -12.41 -24.55 -10.62
C LYS A 201 -10.98 -24.24 -11.06
N GLN A 202 -10.77 -23.07 -11.64
CA GLN A 202 -9.48 -22.58 -12.13
C GLN A 202 -8.73 -21.72 -11.11
N LEU A 203 -9.30 -21.49 -9.91
CA LEU A 203 -8.69 -20.73 -8.83
C LEU A 203 -8.30 -21.59 -7.64
N ASN A 204 -7.14 -21.30 -7.07
CA ASN A 204 -6.72 -21.74 -5.75
C ASN A 204 -6.76 -20.57 -4.77
N GLY A 205 -6.68 -20.87 -3.48
CA GLY A 205 -6.55 -19.86 -2.44
C GLY A 205 -5.72 -20.37 -1.27
N PHE A 206 -4.93 -19.50 -0.67
CA PHE A 206 -4.19 -19.80 0.55
C PHE A 206 -4.25 -18.63 1.51
N SER A 207 -4.39 -18.92 2.79
CA SER A 207 -4.35 -17.91 3.86
C SER A 207 -2.94 -17.75 4.39
N PHE A 208 -2.63 -16.55 4.89
CA PHE A 208 -1.39 -16.23 5.57
C PHE A 208 -1.68 -15.57 6.92
N GLU A 209 -0.68 -15.52 7.79
CA GLU A 209 -0.76 -14.92 9.12
C GLU A 209 0.16 -13.70 9.22
N GLY A 210 0.07 -12.94 10.32
CA GLY A 210 0.89 -11.78 10.61
C GLY A 210 0.13 -10.46 10.47
N TYR A 211 0.29 -9.73 9.37
CA TYR A 211 -0.43 -8.47 9.14
C TYR A 211 -0.86 -8.29 7.68
N PHE A 212 -1.99 -7.60 7.53
CA PHE A 212 -2.57 -7.17 6.27
C PHE A 212 -3.11 -5.74 6.42
N ILE A 213 -2.61 -4.80 5.63
CA ILE A 213 -2.88 -3.37 5.79
C ILE A 213 -3.13 -2.73 4.42
N ASP A 214 -4.38 -2.28 4.18
CA ASP A 214 -4.69 -1.35 3.10
C ASP A 214 -4.23 0.06 3.52
N ALA A 215 -3.10 0.52 3.00
CA ALA A 215 -2.50 1.82 3.30
C ALA A 215 -3.21 2.99 2.60
N GLY A 216 -4.53 2.96 2.54
CA GLY A 216 -5.36 3.93 1.82
C GLY A 216 -5.83 5.13 2.63
N THR A 217 -5.66 5.15 3.97
CA THR A 217 -6.07 6.25 4.85
C THR A 217 -4.92 6.68 5.74
N PRO A 218 -4.93 7.90 6.34
CA PRO A 218 -3.87 8.33 7.27
C PRO A 218 -3.67 7.35 8.43
N LYS A 219 -4.76 6.85 9.00
CA LYS A 219 -4.71 5.88 10.10
C LYS A 219 -4.12 4.53 9.67
N SER A 220 -4.51 4.02 8.51
CA SER A 220 -3.95 2.77 7.99
C SER A 220 -2.52 2.94 7.48
N TRP A 221 -2.18 4.13 6.96
CA TRP A 221 -0.79 4.50 6.65
C TRP A 221 0.11 4.39 7.88
N SER A 222 -0.29 5.03 9.00
CA SER A 222 0.46 4.94 10.26
C SER A 222 0.62 3.50 10.75
N LYS A 223 -0.41 2.65 10.58
CA LYS A 223 -0.29 1.20 10.87
C LYS A 223 0.73 0.52 9.95
N GLY A 224 0.75 0.86 8.66
CA GLY A 224 1.73 0.37 7.70
C GLY A 224 3.16 0.74 8.11
N VAL A 225 3.39 2.00 8.45
CA VAL A 225 4.69 2.47 8.99
C VAL A 225 5.11 1.65 10.20
N GLN A 226 4.22 1.43 11.17
CA GLN A 226 4.53 0.65 12.37
C GLN A 226 4.85 -0.81 12.04
N ALA A 227 4.10 -1.44 11.13
CA ALA A 227 4.39 -2.79 10.67
C ALA A 227 5.76 -2.87 9.99
N CYS A 228 6.10 -1.90 9.15
CA CYS A 228 7.42 -1.82 8.51
C CYS A 228 8.54 -1.64 9.55
N ILE A 229 8.37 -0.77 10.55
CA ILE A 229 9.34 -0.59 11.63
C ILE A 229 9.50 -1.89 12.46
N ALA A 230 8.40 -2.53 12.82
CA ALA A 230 8.43 -3.76 13.62
C ALA A 230 9.14 -4.91 12.90
N ASN A 231 9.00 -5.00 11.58
CA ASN A 231 9.53 -6.07 10.74
C ASN A 231 10.80 -5.67 9.97
N GLN A 232 11.44 -4.55 10.32
CA GLN A 232 12.72 -4.10 9.76
C GLN A 232 12.71 -3.94 8.23
N ARG A 233 11.61 -3.44 7.66
CA ARG A 233 11.43 -3.26 6.23
C ARG A 233 11.95 -1.90 5.74
N TRP A 234 13.25 -1.65 5.85
CA TRP A 234 13.93 -0.44 5.35
C TRP A 234 15.29 -0.78 4.78
N LYS A 235 15.89 0.14 4.02
CA LYS A 235 17.23 0.01 3.43
C LYS A 235 18.31 0.55 4.37
N SER A 236 18.06 1.74 4.94
CA SER A 236 18.97 2.47 5.80
C SER A 236 18.23 3.14 6.98
N GLY A 237 18.94 3.87 7.81
CA GLY A 237 18.38 4.44 9.03
C GLY A 237 18.45 3.47 10.20
N GLN A 238 17.80 3.84 11.28
CA GLN A 238 17.85 3.07 12.53
C GLN A 238 16.49 3.03 13.25
N ARG A 239 16.25 1.92 13.91
CA ARG A 239 15.13 1.81 14.85
C ARG A 239 15.63 2.06 16.27
N ILE A 240 14.94 2.97 16.98
CA ILE A 240 15.14 3.20 18.41
C ILE A 240 13.78 3.03 19.07
N ASP A 241 13.64 2.05 19.96
CA ASP A 241 12.37 1.63 20.54
C ASP A 241 11.34 1.25 19.46
N SER A 242 10.24 2.00 19.39
CA SER A 242 9.16 1.82 18.40
C SER A 242 9.23 2.84 17.24
N ASN A 243 10.31 3.64 17.17
CA ASN A 243 10.47 4.71 16.18
C ASN A 243 11.50 4.34 15.12
N TRP A 244 11.37 4.93 13.94
CA TRP A 244 12.38 4.88 12.89
C TRP A 244 12.92 6.26 12.58
N TYR A 245 14.24 6.35 12.41
CA TYR A 245 15.00 7.56 12.14
C TYR A 245 15.80 7.36 10.85
N ALA A 246 15.69 8.30 9.91
CA ALA A 246 16.39 8.20 8.63
C ALA A 246 17.91 8.27 8.77
N ASP A 247 18.43 9.15 9.67
CA ASP A 247 19.86 9.36 9.90
C ASP A 247 20.12 10.12 11.22
N GLU A 248 21.40 10.52 11.41
CA GLU A 248 21.88 11.25 12.60
C GLU A 248 21.47 12.75 12.61
N PHE A 249 20.96 13.29 11.51
CA PHE A 249 20.62 14.72 11.37
C PHE A 249 19.23 15.07 11.91
N ILE A 250 18.67 14.23 12.75
CA ILE A 250 17.41 14.48 13.44
C ILE A 250 17.68 15.16 14.76
N GLU A 251 17.16 16.38 14.91
CA GLU A 251 17.27 17.16 16.13
C GLU A 251 16.06 16.91 17.03
N MET A 252 16.28 16.44 18.25
CA MET A 252 15.19 16.20 19.20
C MET A 252 15.55 16.72 20.58
N HIS A 253 14.69 17.60 21.14
CA HIS A 253 14.84 18.08 22.50
C HIS A 253 14.63 16.92 23.50
N GLU A 254 15.43 16.87 24.56
CA GLU A 254 15.43 15.78 25.56
C GLU A 254 14.08 15.50 26.22
N GLU A 255 13.24 16.52 26.38
CA GLU A 255 11.89 16.42 26.93
C GLU A 255 10.82 16.05 25.88
N SER A 256 11.19 15.75 24.64
CA SER A 256 10.25 15.32 23.63
C SER A 256 9.84 13.87 23.86
N MET A 257 8.56 13.57 23.67
CA MET A 257 8.02 12.20 23.73
C MET A 257 7.62 11.74 22.33
N VAL A 258 8.33 10.76 21.79
CA VAL A 258 8.09 10.24 20.44
C VAL A 258 7.85 8.74 20.53
N LYS A 259 6.72 8.28 19.97
CA LYS A 259 6.33 6.88 20.01
C LYS A 259 5.70 6.45 18.69
N ASP A 260 6.07 5.27 18.19
CA ASP A 260 5.50 4.65 17.00
C ASP A 260 5.57 5.59 15.76
N THR A 261 6.64 6.34 15.60
CA THR A 261 6.75 7.47 14.68
C THR A 261 7.91 7.29 13.70
N MET A 262 7.68 7.68 12.46
CA MET A 262 8.68 7.79 11.42
C MET A 262 9.21 9.23 11.37
N LEU A 263 10.55 9.39 11.48
CA LEU A 263 11.23 10.66 11.40
C LEU A 263 12.21 10.66 10.22
N SER A 264 11.87 11.37 9.16
CA SER A 264 12.76 11.51 8.00
C SER A 264 13.84 12.54 8.23
N ARG A 265 14.83 12.56 7.33
CA ARG A 265 16.03 13.41 7.40
C ARG A 265 15.72 14.88 7.65
N GLY A 266 16.50 15.51 8.52
CA GLY A 266 16.36 16.93 8.85
C GLY A 266 15.15 17.28 9.71
N ALA A 267 14.45 16.29 10.28
CA ALA A 267 13.37 16.56 11.22
C ALA A 267 13.91 17.20 12.51
N SER A 268 13.21 18.25 13.01
CA SER A 268 13.54 18.96 14.24
C SER A 268 12.34 19.03 15.17
N ILE A 269 12.47 18.52 16.38
CA ILE A 269 11.39 18.39 17.35
C ILE A 269 11.75 19.08 18.65
N LYS A 270 11.04 20.17 18.98
CA LYS A 270 11.25 21.00 20.15
C LYS A 270 10.20 20.71 21.22
N LYS A 271 10.58 19.95 22.26
CA LYS A 271 9.73 19.66 23.44
C LYS A 271 8.25 19.42 23.05
N ALA A 272 8.03 18.39 22.25
CA ALA A 272 6.71 18.05 21.72
C ALA A 272 6.37 16.57 21.96
N THR A 273 5.10 16.21 21.80
CA THR A 273 4.62 14.84 21.94
C THR A 273 4.10 14.33 20.59
N LEU A 274 4.71 13.26 20.08
CA LEU A 274 4.34 12.63 18.81
C LEU A 274 3.97 11.17 19.02
N THR A 275 2.83 10.75 18.49
CA THR A 275 2.42 9.35 18.56
C THR A 275 1.84 8.90 17.21
N LYS A 276 2.40 7.83 16.65
CA LYS A 276 1.96 7.26 15.37
C LYS A 276 1.96 8.26 14.23
N CYS A 277 2.98 9.10 14.17
CA CYS A 277 3.14 10.13 13.15
C CYS A 277 4.11 9.69 12.04
N SER A 278 3.99 10.33 10.88
CA SER A 278 4.97 10.24 9.81
C SER A 278 5.42 11.64 9.45
N LEU A 279 6.68 11.98 9.77
CA LEU A 279 7.28 13.27 9.44
C LEU A 279 8.23 13.07 8.26
N LEU A 280 7.94 13.74 7.14
CA LEU A 280 8.81 13.74 5.98
C LEU A 280 10.01 14.69 6.18
N GLU A 281 10.84 14.89 5.14
CA GLU A 281 12.11 15.61 5.25
C GLU A 281 11.91 17.05 5.71
N ASN A 282 12.83 17.53 6.55
CA ASN A 282 12.93 18.90 7.05
C ASN A 282 11.67 19.42 7.78
N VAL A 283 10.90 18.53 8.39
CA VAL A 283 9.75 18.91 9.21
C VAL A 283 10.22 19.51 10.53
N ARG A 284 9.63 20.62 10.95
CA ARG A 284 9.88 21.29 12.23
C ARG A 284 8.65 21.28 13.09
N ILE A 285 8.78 20.74 14.31
CA ILE A 285 7.72 20.73 15.32
C ILE A 285 8.13 21.65 16.46
N GLU A 286 7.42 22.76 16.63
CA GLU A 286 7.68 23.73 17.68
C GLU A 286 7.13 23.27 19.04
N ALA A 287 7.59 23.92 20.11
CA ALA A 287 7.41 23.48 21.49
C ALA A 287 5.93 23.34 21.90
N HIS A 288 5.68 22.36 22.77
CA HIS A 288 4.40 22.06 23.42
C HIS A 288 3.29 21.61 22.47
N SER A 289 3.66 21.23 21.23
CA SER A 289 2.71 20.67 20.28
C SER A 289 2.51 19.17 20.49
N ILE A 290 1.28 18.70 20.27
CA ILE A 290 0.86 17.30 20.47
C ILE A 290 0.28 16.82 19.14
N LEU A 291 0.92 15.81 18.54
CA LEU A 291 0.48 15.21 17.29
C LEU A 291 0.19 13.71 17.50
N SER A 292 -0.94 13.26 16.96
CA SER A 292 -1.26 11.83 16.95
C SER A 292 -1.84 11.39 15.60
N GLU A 293 -1.43 10.23 15.11
CA GLU A 293 -1.88 9.65 13.83
C GLU A 293 -1.81 10.67 12.65
N THR A 294 -0.80 11.57 12.69
CA THR A 294 -0.69 12.72 11.79
C THR A 294 0.44 12.52 10.80
N LEU A 295 0.15 12.83 9.53
CA LEU A 295 1.10 12.80 8.42
C LEU A 295 1.53 14.24 8.12
N VAL A 296 2.84 14.53 8.16
CA VAL A 296 3.38 15.88 7.94
C VAL A 296 4.30 15.87 6.73
N GLY A 297 3.92 16.66 5.73
CA GLY A 297 4.65 16.81 4.46
C GLY A 297 6.02 17.44 4.63
N ARG A 298 6.90 17.27 3.64
CA ARG A 298 8.28 17.80 3.66
C ARG A 298 8.29 19.33 3.78
N ASN A 299 9.38 19.87 4.38
CA ASN A 299 9.62 21.31 4.56
C ASN A 299 8.50 22.05 5.31
N THR A 300 7.79 21.38 6.20
CA THR A 300 6.60 21.87 6.91
C THR A 300 6.98 22.29 8.34
N THR A 301 6.38 23.37 8.81
CA THR A 301 6.54 23.83 10.20
C THR A 301 5.20 23.74 10.94
N ILE A 302 5.18 23.06 12.07
CA ILE A 302 4.06 23.05 13.01
C ILE A 302 4.41 24.02 14.14
N GLY A 303 3.56 25.03 14.33
CA GLY A 303 3.72 26.06 15.35
C GLY A 303 3.66 25.55 16.79
N LYS A 304 3.80 26.45 17.77
CA LYS A 304 3.77 26.11 19.20
C LYS A 304 2.35 25.81 19.67
N ASN A 305 2.24 24.97 20.72
CA ASN A 305 0.96 24.63 21.37
C ASN A 305 -0.11 24.11 20.40
N CYS A 306 0.26 23.48 19.30
CA CYS A 306 -0.67 22.88 18.36
C CYS A 306 -1.16 21.55 18.88
N SER A 307 -2.42 21.18 18.56
CA SER A 307 -2.99 19.85 18.83
C SER A 307 -3.55 19.29 17.53
N LEU A 308 -2.87 18.28 16.96
CA LEU A 308 -3.26 17.66 15.69
C LEU A 308 -3.56 16.19 15.90
N LYS A 309 -4.75 15.73 15.45
CA LYS A 309 -5.13 14.33 15.53
C LYS A 309 -5.70 13.86 14.21
N ASN A 310 -5.14 12.80 13.62
CA ASN A 310 -5.55 12.24 12.33
C ASN A 310 -5.63 13.34 11.23
N VAL A 311 -4.53 14.09 11.09
CA VAL A 311 -4.42 15.21 10.14
C VAL A 311 -3.39 14.87 9.07
N VAL A 312 -3.67 15.23 7.83
CA VAL A 312 -2.68 15.23 6.74
C VAL A 312 -2.28 16.68 6.46
N VAL A 313 -1.02 17.02 6.75
CA VAL A 313 -0.46 18.36 6.50
C VAL A 313 0.33 18.33 5.21
N ASP A 314 0.02 19.24 4.29
CA ASP A 314 0.68 19.32 2.99
C ASP A 314 2.14 19.70 3.10
N HIS A 315 2.88 19.46 2.03
CA HIS A 315 4.26 19.91 1.88
C HIS A 315 4.36 21.43 1.95
N GLU A 316 5.53 21.94 2.40
CA GLU A 316 5.87 23.36 2.40
C GLU A 316 4.86 24.26 3.15
N SER A 317 4.15 23.66 4.11
CA SER A 317 3.10 24.30 4.88
C SER A 317 3.61 24.88 6.20
N THR A 318 2.84 25.84 6.72
CA THR A 318 3.01 26.34 8.09
C THR A 318 1.67 26.26 8.80
N ILE A 319 1.65 25.53 9.92
CA ILE A 319 0.52 25.56 10.86
C ILE A 319 0.80 26.63 11.92
N PRO A 320 -0.06 27.63 12.08
CA PRO A 320 0.13 28.69 13.08
C PRO A 320 0.13 28.16 14.52
N ASP A 321 0.73 28.93 15.44
CA ASP A 321 0.69 28.63 16.87
C ASP A 321 -0.75 28.46 17.39
N ASN A 322 -0.93 27.60 18.39
CA ASN A 322 -2.22 27.33 19.06
C ASN A 322 -3.32 26.75 18.17
N THR A 323 -2.96 26.15 17.04
CA THR A 323 -3.92 25.51 16.12
C THR A 323 -4.39 24.17 16.66
N VAL A 324 -5.70 23.91 16.61
CA VAL A 324 -6.32 22.63 16.96
C VAL A 324 -7.05 22.07 15.76
N LEU A 325 -6.65 20.87 15.29
CA LEU A 325 -7.24 20.18 14.15
C LEU A 325 -7.47 18.70 14.47
N SER A 326 -8.57 18.16 13.95
CA SER A 326 -8.86 16.71 14.06
C SER A 326 -9.58 16.22 12.82
N ASP A 327 -9.19 15.02 12.35
CA ASP A 327 -9.84 14.27 11.27
C ASP A 327 -10.00 15.12 9.97
N THR A 328 -8.94 15.83 9.60
CA THR A 328 -8.96 16.79 8.48
C THR A 328 -7.62 16.85 7.75
N GLN A 329 -7.51 17.75 6.80
CA GLN A 329 -6.29 18.08 6.07
C GLN A 329 -5.91 19.56 6.25
N TRP A 330 -4.63 19.88 6.01
CA TRP A 330 -4.14 21.25 5.99
C TRP A 330 -3.30 21.50 4.72
N PRO A 331 -3.52 22.59 3.94
CA PRO A 331 -4.56 23.59 4.20
C PRO A 331 -5.97 22.99 4.11
N ILE A 332 -6.90 23.59 4.86
CA ILE A 332 -8.33 23.22 4.75
C ILE A 332 -8.79 23.66 3.36
N VAL A 333 -9.32 22.71 2.59
CA VAL A 333 -9.94 22.99 1.29
C VAL A 333 -11.45 22.86 1.50
N ASP A 334 -12.17 23.94 1.26
CA ASP A 334 -13.64 24.01 1.34
C ASP A 334 -14.33 23.07 0.31
#